data_a16446a0edf93bd540b5a1b6c40911f9
#
_entry.id   a16446a0edf93bd540b5a1b6c40911f9
#
_cell.length_a   1.000
_cell.length_b   1.000
_cell.length_c   1.000
_cell.angle_alpha   90.00
_cell.angle_beta   90.00
_cell.angle_gamma   90.00
#
_symmetry.space_group_name_H-M   'P 1'
#
loop_
_entity.id
_entity.type
_entity.pdbx_description
1 polymer ?
#
loop_
_entity_poly.entity_id
_entity_poly.type
_entity_poly.pdbx_seq_one_letter_code
_entity_poly.pdbx_strand_id
1 'polypeptide(L)'
;MSFLAADIGGTYTRLLLAEPSATGWRVLREQRFVGADYPGLEAIVQLFLGSEQPSVACIAVAGPVSEQRVCMTNLPWQLDARQFAAHFGIAQVRLLNDFAAQAYGLDSLPASDLCTLQAGQPQAGGVRALLGAGTGLGMALLVRCAEHWQVLPSQGGLADFAPVDEQQLALCAALQQAYGRASQELLLSGHGLERIHGFLGGRGVLLGTGPDAREISQAAQQGEPLACASLALFARIFAALRI
;
A
#
# COMPACT_ATOMS: atom_id res chain seq x y z
N MET A 1 -22.95 15.90 -9.78
CA MET A 1 -22.48 15.51 -8.44
C MET A 1 -21.07 14.98 -8.63
N SER A 2 -20.07 15.72 -8.18
CA SER A 2 -18.66 15.29 -8.28
C SER A 2 -18.17 14.75 -6.95
N PHE A 3 -17.11 13.95 -7.00
CA PHE A 3 -16.46 13.46 -5.81
C PHE A 3 -14.94 13.63 -5.91
N LEU A 4 -14.31 13.84 -4.75
CA LEU A 4 -12.87 13.97 -4.60
C LEU A 4 -12.30 12.63 -4.09
N ALA A 5 -11.31 12.09 -4.77
CA ALA A 5 -10.46 11.03 -4.25
C ALA A 5 -9.06 11.60 -3.97
N ALA A 6 -8.48 11.18 -2.85
CA ALA A 6 -7.10 11.49 -2.51
C ALA A 6 -6.37 10.21 -2.12
N ASP A 7 -5.12 10.07 -2.58
CA ASP A 7 -4.18 9.04 -2.16
C ASP A 7 -2.92 9.73 -1.62
N ILE A 8 -2.69 9.60 -0.30
CA ILE A 8 -1.63 10.27 0.42
C ILE A 8 -0.57 9.27 0.82
N GLY A 9 0.47 9.18 0.01
CA GLY A 9 1.67 8.41 0.31
C GLY A 9 2.70 9.22 1.10
N GLY A 10 3.83 8.60 1.41
CA GLY A 10 4.91 9.25 2.17
C GLY A 10 5.60 10.40 1.42
N THR A 11 5.59 10.42 0.10
CA THR A 11 6.28 11.41 -0.73
C THR A 11 5.30 12.24 -1.56
N TYR A 12 4.30 11.58 -2.12
CA TYR A 12 3.37 12.19 -3.06
C TYR A 12 1.94 12.08 -2.56
N THR A 13 1.17 13.12 -2.84
CA THR A 13 -0.29 13.15 -2.73
C THR A 13 -0.87 13.21 -4.14
N ARG A 14 -1.72 12.25 -4.49
CA ARG A 14 -2.46 12.24 -5.74
C ARG A 14 -3.91 12.62 -5.47
N LEU A 15 -4.43 13.56 -6.22
CA LEU A 15 -5.83 13.98 -6.17
C LEU A 15 -6.52 13.69 -7.49
N LEU A 16 -7.76 13.25 -7.40
CA LEU A 16 -8.63 12.99 -8.52
C LEU A 16 -10.01 13.58 -8.24
N LEU A 17 -10.52 14.35 -9.18
CA LEU A 17 -11.92 14.80 -9.22
C LEU A 17 -12.65 14.02 -10.30
N ALA A 18 -13.76 13.41 -9.95
CA ALA A 18 -14.55 12.60 -10.87
C ALA A 18 -16.05 12.80 -10.66
N GLU A 19 -16.84 12.35 -11.61
CA GLU A 19 -18.30 12.28 -11.50
C GLU A 19 -18.82 10.94 -12.01
N PRO A 20 -19.99 10.49 -11.55
CA PRO A 20 -20.65 9.31 -12.08
C PRO A 20 -20.92 9.43 -13.58
N SER A 21 -20.72 8.34 -14.31
CA SER A 21 -21.05 8.20 -15.72
C SER A 21 -21.87 6.92 -15.97
N ALA A 22 -22.39 6.73 -17.17
CA ALA A 22 -23.14 5.53 -17.52
C ALA A 22 -22.33 4.23 -17.42
N THR A 23 -21.01 4.33 -17.56
CA THR A 23 -20.07 3.18 -17.54
C THR A 23 -19.15 3.15 -16.32
N GLY A 24 -19.48 3.90 -15.27
CA GLY A 24 -18.67 4.01 -14.06
C GLY A 24 -18.34 5.45 -13.68
N TRP A 25 -17.10 5.86 -13.80
CA TRP A 25 -16.61 7.18 -13.41
C TRP A 25 -16.00 7.93 -14.58
N ARG A 26 -16.28 9.22 -14.70
CA ARG A 26 -15.60 10.14 -15.60
C ARG A 26 -14.64 10.99 -14.80
N VAL A 27 -13.34 10.87 -15.06
CA VAL A 27 -12.31 11.70 -14.45
C VAL A 27 -12.39 13.11 -15.07
N LEU A 28 -12.54 14.11 -14.23
CA LEU A 28 -12.57 15.52 -14.59
C LEU A 28 -11.18 16.15 -14.52
N ARG A 29 -10.43 15.78 -13.48
CA ARG A 29 -9.07 16.26 -13.23
C ARG A 29 -8.32 15.25 -12.37
N GLU A 30 -7.04 15.09 -12.65
CA GLU A 30 -6.09 14.35 -11.83
C GLU A 30 -4.80 15.16 -11.71
N GLN A 31 -4.20 15.18 -10.51
CA GLN A 31 -2.92 15.86 -10.30
C GLN A 31 -2.16 15.22 -9.13
N ARG A 32 -0.84 15.22 -9.25
CA ARG A 32 0.10 14.76 -8.23
C ARG A 32 0.88 15.92 -7.64
N PHE A 33 1.04 15.92 -6.33
CA PHE A 33 1.75 16.92 -5.55
C PHE A 33 2.86 16.27 -4.74
N VAL A 34 3.94 16.99 -4.47
CA VAL A 34 4.96 16.59 -3.49
C VAL A 34 4.45 17.02 -2.12
N GLY A 35 4.16 16.08 -1.23
CA GLY A 35 3.51 16.39 0.06
C GLY A 35 4.34 17.34 0.93
N ALA A 36 5.66 17.19 0.92
CA ALA A 36 6.56 18.02 1.72
C ALA A 36 6.56 19.53 1.35
N ASP A 37 6.08 19.88 0.16
CA ASP A 37 6.02 21.28 -0.30
C ASP A 37 4.82 22.05 0.30
N TYR A 38 3.95 21.39 1.05
CA TYR A 38 2.71 21.95 1.56
C TYR A 38 2.55 21.73 3.07
N PRO A 39 1.94 22.70 3.80
CA PRO A 39 1.76 22.60 5.24
C PRO A 39 0.73 21.54 5.67
N GLY A 40 -0.16 21.12 4.76
CA GLY A 40 -1.22 20.16 5.01
C GLY A 40 -2.00 19.81 3.74
N LEU A 41 -2.86 18.81 3.86
CA LEU A 41 -3.71 18.37 2.75
C LEU A 41 -4.65 19.48 2.29
N GLU A 42 -5.14 20.32 3.20
CA GLU A 42 -6.08 21.39 2.91
C GLU A 42 -5.50 22.37 1.89
N ALA A 43 -4.21 22.71 2.00
CA ALA A 43 -3.54 23.62 1.06
C ALA A 43 -3.48 23.02 -0.36
N ILE A 44 -3.21 21.72 -0.46
CA ILE A 44 -3.18 21.00 -1.73
C ILE A 44 -4.59 20.94 -2.35
N VAL A 45 -5.58 20.57 -1.54
CA VAL A 45 -6.97 20.42 -1.99
C VAL A 45 -7.57 21.77 -2.41
N GLN A 46 -7.29 22.84 -1.67
CA GLN A 46 -7.72 24.19 -2.05
C GLN A 46 -7.17 24.59 -3.43
N LEU A 47 -5.87 24.33 -3.66
CA LEU A 47 -5.23 24.60 -4.94
C LEU A 47 -5.83 23.74 -6.06
N PHE A 48 -6.06 22.45 -5.78
CA PHE A 48 -6.57 21.50 -6.75
C PHE A 48 -8.03 21.78 -7.11
N LEU A 49 -8.89 22.06 -6.15
CA LEU A 49 -10.32 22.26 -6.41
C LEU A 49 -10.60 23.62 -7.08
N GLY A 50 -9.89 24.70 -6.69
CA GLY A 50 -10.24 26.05 -7.12
C GLY A 50 -11.64 26.44 -6.68
N SER A 51 -12.58 26.54 -7.63
CA SER A 51 -14.00 26.83 -7.38
C SER A 51 -14.91 25.59 -7.34
N GLU A 52 -14.36 24.42 -7.60
CA GLU A 52 -15.12 23.17 -7.60
C GLU A 52 -15.54 22.76 -6.19
N GLN A 53 -16.75 22.24 -6.07
CA GLN A 53 -17.32 21.79 -4.78
C GLN A 53 -17.80 20.34 -4.90
N PRO A 54 -16.93 19.35 -4.62
CA PRO A 54 -17.34 17.96 -4.57
C PRO A 54 -18.30 17.73 -3.40
N SER A 55 -19.29 16.89 -3.60
CA SER A 55 -20.27 16.55 -2.54
C SER A 55 -19.79 15.46 -1.61
N VAL A 56 -18.82 14.65 -2.06
CA VAL A 56 -18.25 13.52 -1.31
C VAL A 56 -16.75 13.51 -1.50
N ALA A 57 -16.02 13.13 -0.46
CA ALA A 57 -14.58 12.86 -0.55
C ALA A 57 -14.21 11.53 0.09
N CYS A 58 -13.28 10.82 -0.54
CA CYS A 58 -12.62 9.63 -0.01
C CYS A 58 -11.10 9.85 -0.03
N ILE A 59 -10.49 9.74 1.13
CA ILE A 59 -9.06 10.04 1.32
C ILE A 59 -8.37 8.78 1.82
N ALA A 60 -7.53 8.18 0.99
CA ALA A 60 -6.66 7.08 1.34
C ALA A 60 -5.36 7.61 1.95
N VAL A 61 -4.90 7.01 3.04
CA VAL A 61 -3.70 7.43 3.76
C VAL A 61 -2.81 6.24 4.11
N ALA A 62 -1.51 6.40 3.95
CA ALA A 62 -0.54 5.43 4.42
C ALA A 62 -0.46 5.47 5.96
N GLY A 63 -1.17 4.57 6.62
CA GLY A 63 -1.18 4.46 8.07
C GLY A 63 -2.55 4.03 8.65
N PRO A 64 -2.60 3.78 9.95
CA PRO A 64 -3.83 3.38 10.63
C PRO A 64 -4.79 4.58 10.76
N VAL A 65 -6.05 4.37 10.39
CA VAL A 65 -7.15 5.31 10.58
C VAL A 65 -7.99 4.86 11.78
N SER A 66 -8.16 5.73 12.77
CA SER A 66 -9.02 5.48 13.94
C SER A 66 -10.04 6.60 14.08
N GLU A 67 -11.31 6.27 14.24
CA GLU A 67 -12.42 7.23 14.41
C GLU A 67 -12.43 8.36 13.35
N GLN A 68 -12.09 8.02 12.10
CA GLN A 68 -11.97 8.97 10.99
C GLN A 68 -10.90 10.07 11.25
N ARG A 69 -9.81 9.71 11.93
CA ARG A 69 -8.63 10.53 12.18
C ARG A 69 -7.37 9.75 11.86
N VAL A 70 -6.33 10.46 11.47
CA VAL A 70 -5.01 9.91 11.24
C VAL A 70 -3.93 10.94 11.59
N CYS A 71 -2.86 10.46 12.24
CA CYS A 71 -1.58 11.17 12.32
C CYS A 71 -0.63 10.48 11.35
N MET A 72 -0.15 11.20 10.36
CA MET A 72 0.74 10.61 9.36
C MET A 72 2.14 10.42 9.94
N THR A 73 2.78 9.30 9.60
CA THR A 73 4.14 8.99 10.09
C THR A 73 5.23 9.66 9.28
N ASN A 74 4.98 9.89 7.98
CA ASN A 74 5.99 10.39 7.03
C ASN A 74 5.83 11.88 6.70
N LEU A 75 4.75 12.51 7.14
CA LEU A 75 4.45 13.93 6.99
C LEU A 75 3.93 14.47 8.33
N PRO A 76 4.18 15.73 8.68
CA PRO A 76 3.71 16.31 9.93
C PRO A 76 2.20 16.63 9.91
N TRP A 77 1.43 15.89 9.14
CA TRP A 77 0.01 16.14 8.92
C TRP A 77 -0.86 15.34 9.87
N GLN A 78 -1.90 15.99 10.34
CA GLN A 78 -3.00 15.38 11.09
C GLN A 78 -4.29 15.65 10.32
N LEU A 79 -5.06 14.61 10.06
CA LEU A 79 -6.31 14.72 9.34
C LEU A 79 -7.46 14.26 10.22
N ASP A 80 -8.54 15.04 10.21
CA ASP A 80 -9.83 14.70 10.82
C ASP A 80 -10.91 14.91 9.75
N ALA A 81 -11.61 13.84 9.41
CA ALA A 81 -12.63 13.86 8.35
C ALA A 81 -13.73 14.89 8.60
N ARG A 82 -14.11 15.12 9.86
CA ARG A 82 -15.15 16.09 10.21
C ARG A 82 -14.68 17.53 10.01
N GLN A 83 -13.44 17.84 10.45
CA GLN A 83 -12.83 19.15 10.24
C GLN A 83 -12.63 19.44 8.76
N PHE A 84 -12.14 18.45 8.01
CA PHE A 84 -11.97 18.55 6.56
C PHE A 84 -13.31 18.78 5.84
N ALA A 85 -14.35 18.05 6.21
CA ALA A 85 -15.70 18.21 5.68
C ALA A 85 -16.23 19.63 5.90
N ALA A 86 -16.10 20.14 7.13
CA ALA A 86 -16.53 21.49 7.49
C ALA A 86 -15.74 22.57 6.74
N HIS A 87 -14.42 22.40 6.59
CA HIS A 87 -13.54 23.37 5.92
C HIS A 87 -13.90 23.55 4.43
N PHE A 88 -14.20 22.46 3.73
CA PHE A 88 -14.51 22.49 2.29
C PHE A 88 -16.00 22.48 1.97
N GLY A 89 -16.89 22.42 2.97
CA GLY A 89 -18.34 22.31 2.73
C GLY A 89 -18.74 20.99 2.08
N ILE A 90 -17.96 19.91 2.25
CA ILE A 90 -18.21 18.60 1.68
C ILE A 90 -19.16 17.83 2.59
N ALA A 91 -20.28 17.35 2.03
CA ALA A 91 -21.31 16.71 2.85
C ALA A 91 -20.86 15.41 3.51
N GLN A 92 -19.97 14.66 2.86
CA GLN A 92 -19.47 13.39 3.36
C GLN A 92 -17.99 13.20 3.05
N VAL A 93 -17.18 13.02 4.07
CA VAL A 93 -15.74 12.72 3.95
C VAL A 93 -15.44 11.40 4.64
N ARG A 94 -14.65 10.56 4.01
CA ARG A 94 -14.20 9.30 4.57
C ARG A 94 -12.69 9.15 4.46
N LEU A 95 -12.04 8.86 5.59
CA LEU A 95 -10.65 8.46 5.62
C LEU A 95 -10.57 6.94 5.61
N LEU A 96 -9.69 6.40 4.78
CA LEU A 96 -9.38 4.97 4.69
C LEU A 96 -7.86 4.78 4.79
N ASN A 97 -7.45 3.67 5.36
CA ASN A 97 -6.09 3.19 5.12
C ASN A 97 -5.91 2.90 3.62
N ASP A 98 -4.71 3.10 3.08
CA ASP A 98 -4.39 2.92 1.65
C ASP A 98 -4.72 1.51 1.14
N PHE A 99 -4.38 0.46 1.91
CA PHE A 99 -4.73 -0.92 1.57
C PHE A 99 -6.24 -1.19 1.64
N ALA A 100 -6.93 -0.59 2.61
CA ALA A 100 -8.39 -0.66 2.67
C ALA A 100 -9.04 0.01 1.45
N ALA A 101 -8.51 1.14 1.00
CA ALA A 101 -8.99 1.81 -0.20
C ALA A 101 -8.76 0.96 -1.47
N GLN A 102 -7.56 0.36 -1.61
CA GLN A 102 -7.26 -0.58 -2.70
C GLN A 102 -8.19 -1.79 -2.69
N ALA A 103 -8.46 -2.36 -1.51
CA ALA A 103 -9.34 -3.50 -1.36
C ALA A 103 -10.78 -3.18 -1.84
N TYR A 104 -11.32 -2.02 -1.50
CA TYR A 104 -12.62 -1.57 -2.03
C TYR A 104 -12.61 -1.35 -3.55
N GLY A 105 -11.46 -0.99 -4.11
CA GLY A 105 -11.28 -0.75 -5.55
C GLY A 105 -11.13 -2.02 -6.40
N LEU A 106 -10.91 -3.21 -5.82
CA LEU A 106 -10.60 -4.43 -6.56
C LEU A 106 -11.62 -4.78 -7.64
N ASP A 107 -12.92 -4.69 -7.33
CA ASP A 107 -13.99 -5.03 -8.28
C ASP A 107 -14.16 -3.98 -9.39
N SER A 108 -13.47 -2.84 -9.30
CA SER A 108 -13.45 -1.79 -10.32
C SER A 108 -12.30 -1.95 -11.33
N LEU A 109 -11.37 -2.89 -11.09
CA LEU A 109 -10.25 -3.14 -12.00
C LEU A 109 -10.74 -3.86 -13.26
N PRO A 110 -10.36 -3.39 -14.46
CA PRO A 110 -10.67 -4.12 -15.69
C PRO A 110 -9.86 -5.43 -15.75
N ALA A 111 -10.40 -6.43 -16.41
CA ALA A 111 -9.74 -7.73 -16.52
C ALA A 111 -8.34 -7.67 -17.18
N SER A 112 -8.10 -6.65 -18.03
CA SER A 112 -6.80 -6.39 -18.64
C SER A 112 -5.70 -6.05 -17.64
N ASP A 113 -6.07 -5.53 -16.47
CA ASP A 113 -5.13 -5.10 -15.43
C ASP A 113 -4.87 -6.21 -14.41
N LEU A 114 -5.48 -7.38 -14.62
CA LEU A 114 -5.35 -8.54 -13.73
C LEU A 114 -4.54 -9.66 -14.42
N CYS A 115 -3.61 -10.24 -13.67
CA CYS A 115 -2.86 -11.42 -14.09
C CYS A 115 -3.14 -12.58 -13.13
N THR A 116 -3.67 -13.69 -13.63
CA THR A 116 -3.88 -14.90 -12.83
C THR A 116 -2.57 -15.66 -12.68
N LEU A 117 -1.96 -15.59 -11.50
CA LEU A 117 -0.73 -16.34 -11.20
C LEU A 117 -1.00 -17.82 -10.93
N GLN A 118 -2.14 -18.13 -10.29
CA GLN A 118 -2.55 -19.50 -10.00
C GLN A 118 -4.07 -19.59 -10.08
N ALA A 119 -4.57 -20.45 -10.94
CA ALA A 119 -5.99 -20.74 -11.03
C ALA A 119 -6.45 -21.49 -9.78
N GLY A 120 -7.60 -21.08 -9.25
CA GLY A 120 -8.27 -21.71 -8.11
C GLY A 120 -9.72 -22.03 -8.43
N GLN A 121 -10.47 -22.46 -7.42
CA GLN A 121 -11.93 -22.64 -7.46
C GLN A 121 -12.57 -21.52 -6.64
N PRO A 122 -13.02 -20.43 -7.26
CA PRO A 122 -13.60 -19.31 -6.53
C PRO A 122 -14.91 -19.72 -5.85
N GLN A 123 -15.07 -19.32 -4.59
CA GLN A 123 -16.33 -19.49 -3.85
C GLN A 123 -17.08 -18.16 -3.86
N ALA A 124 -18.34 -18.19 -4.27
CA ALA A 124 -19.19 -17.02 -4.26
C ALA A 124 -19.34 -16.51 -2.82
N GLY A 125 -19.02 -15.23 -2.58
CA GLY A 125 -19.07 -14.63 -1.25
C GLY A 125 -17.98 -15.07 -0.28
N GLY A 126 -17.00 -15.84 -0.72
CA GLY A 126 -15.83 -16.23 0.10
C GLY A 126 -15.00 -15.02 0.51
N VAL A 127 -14.27 -15.14 1.63
CA VAL A 127 -13.33 -14.11 2.08
C VAL A 127 -12.24 -13.91 1.02
N ARG A 128 -11.94 -12.66 0.72
CA ARG A 128 -10.81 -12.30 -0.15
C ARG A 128 -9.71 -11.69 0.69
N ALA A 129 -8.46 -12.01 0.39
CA ALA A 129 -7.30 -11.39 1.01
C ALA A 129 -6.56 -10.54 -0.01
N LEU A 130 -6.16 -9.35 0.39
CA LEU A 130 -5.30 -8.46 -0.36
C LEU A 130 -3.96 -8.37 0.35
N LEU A 131 -2.89 -8.58 -0.43
CA LEU A 131 -1.50 -8.49 0.00
C LEU A 131 -0.74 -7.61 -0.95
N GLY A 132 0.18 -6.81 -0.46
CA GLY A 132 1.05 -6.01 -1.32
C GLY A 132 2.33 -5.58 -0.64
N ALA A 133 3.43 -5.92 -1.28
CA ALA A 133 4.76 -5.47 -0.89
C ALA A 133 5.05 -4.13 -1.55
N GLY A 134 5.04 -3.06 -0.75
CA GLY A 134 5.39 -1.70 -1.15
C GLY A 134 6.54 -1.17 -0.29
N THR A 135 6.39 0.02 0.31
CA THR A 135 7.31 0.52 1.34
C THR A 135 7.29 -0.40 2.57
N GLY A 136 6.12 -0.94 2.89
CA GLY A 136 5.90 -1.99 3.88
C GLY A 136 5.17 -3.18 3.26
N LEU A 137 4.65 -4.09 4.10
CA LEU A 137 3.79 -5.21 3.70
C LEU A 137 2.34 -4.92 4.12
N GLY A 138 1.56 -4.38 3.21
CA GLY A 138 0.14 -4.13 3.43
C GLY A 138 -0.69 -5.40 3.34
N MET A 139 -1.70 -5.50 4.20
CA MET A 139 -2.66 -6.60 4.23
C MET A 139 -4.07 -6.09 4.53
N ALA A 140 -5.05 -6.66 3.86
CA ALA A 140 -6.45 -6.43 4.16
C ALA A 140 -7.28 -7.67 3.81
N LEU A 141 -8.39 -7.85 4.52
CA LEU A 141 -9.39 -8.87 4.20
C LEU A 141 -10.68 -8.20 3.74
N LEU A 142 -11.37 -8.82 2.78
CA LEU A 142 -12.70 -8.43 2.37
C LEU A 142 -13.66 -9.54 2.76
N VAL A 143 -14.67 -9.19 3.53
CA VAL A 143 -15.71 -10.08 3.98
C VAL A 143 -17.04 -9.66 3.37
N ARG A 144 -17.81 -10.60 2.84
CA ARG A 144 -19.13 -10.32 2.31
C ARG A 144 -20.12 -10.11 3.46
N CYS A 145 -20.70 -8.91 3.52
CA CYS A 145 -21.77 -8.56 4.47
C CYS A 145 -23.03 -8.22 3.70
N ALA A 146 -23.97 -9.16 3.63
CA ALA A 146 -25.16 -9.06 2.80
C ALA A 146 -24.82 -8.70 1.33
N GLU A 147 -25.21 -7.52 0.86
CA GLU A 147 -25.03 -7.09 -0.53
C GLU A 147 -23.73 -6.28 -0.78
N HIS A 148 -22.90 -6.06 0.25
CA HIS A 148 -21.68 -5.26 0.12
C HIS A 148 -20.46 -5.96 0.72
N TRP A 149 -19.27 -5.53 0.29
CA TRP A 149 -18.02 -5.93 0.88
C TRP A 149 -17.64 -5.03 2.05
N GLN A 150 -17.23 -5.62 3.14
CA GLN A 150 -16.59 -4.91 4.25
C GLN A 150 -15.11 -5.22 4.25
N VAL A 151 -14.27 -4.18 4.24
CA VAL A 151 -12.83 -4.33 4.36
C VAL A 151 -12.43 -4.32 5.83
N LEU A 152 -11.65 -5.31 6.21
CA LEU A 152 -11.00 -5.42 7.52
C LEU A 152 -9.50 -5.13 7.31
N PRO A 153 -8.99 -3.95 7.68
CA PRO A 153 -7.57 -3.64 7.60
C PRO A 153 -6.79 -4.53 8.57
N SER A 154 -5.57 -4.89 8.21
CA SER A 154 -4.72 -5.77 9.01
C SER A 154 -3.32 -5.20 9.12
N GLN A 155 -2.68 -5.43 10.25
CA GLN A 155 -1.25 -5.22 10.48
C GLN A 155 -0.47 -6.56 10.41
N GLY A 156 -1.00 -7.54 9.69
CA GLY A 156 -0.41 -8.88 9.56
C GLY A 156 1.02 -8.89 9.00
N GLY A 157 1.41 -7.86 8.24
CA GLY A 157 2.81 -7.69 7.80
C GLY A 157 3.81 -7.60 8.94
N LEU A 158 3.37 -7.17 10.12
CA LEU A 158 4.20 -7.11 11.33
C LEU A 158 4.28 -8.45 12.09
N ALA A 159 3.57 -9.50 11.64
CA ALA A 159 3.70 -10.84 12.23
C ALA A 159 5.11 -11.40 12.00
N ASP A 160 5.52 -12.29 12.91
CA ASP A 160 6.84 -12.87 12.85
C ASP A 160 7.01 -13.75 11.60
N PHE A 161 8.21 -13.69 11.01
CA PHE A 161 8.60 -14.52 9.88
C PHE A 161 8.84 -15.95 10.33
N ALA A 162 8.25 -16.93 9.64
CA ALA A 162 8.43 -18.34 9.87
C ALA A 162 9.31 -18.95 8.75
N PRO A 163 10.62 -19.16 8.97
CA PRO A 163 11.52 -19.74 7.98
C PRO A 163 11.18 -21.21 7.72
N VAL A 164 11.29 -21.65 6.45
CA VAL A 164 10.95 -23.00 6.00
C VAL A 164 12.17 -23.81 5.50
N ASP A 165 13.33 -23.19 5.37
CA ASP A 165 14.59 -23.83 4.97
C ASP A 165 15.79 -23.20 5.70
N GLU A 166 16.99 -23.82 5.57
CA GLU A 166 18.21 -23.36 6.24
C GLU A 166 18.62 -21.94 5.83
N GLN A 167 18.44 -21.58 4.56
CA GLN A 167 18.76 -20.24 4.07
C GLN A 167 17.86 -19.19 4.72
N GLN A 168 16.57 -19.46 4.82
CA GLN A 168 15.61 -18.58 5.49
C GLN A 168 15.82 -18.52 7.01
N LEU A 169 16.26 -19.64 7.63
CA LEU A 169 16.60 -19.67 9.04
C LEU A 169 17.83 -18.78 9.33
N ALA A 170 18.87 -18.86 8.51
CA ALA A 170 20.04 -17.97 8.63
C ALA A 170 19.68 -16.50 8.42
N LEU A 171 18.82 -16.19 7.44
CA LEU A 171 18.32 -14.84 7.20
C LEU A 171 17.48 -14.32 8.38
N CYS A 172 16.63 -15.17 8.96
CA CYS A 172 15.83 -14.86 10.15
C CYS A 172 16.75 -14.51 11.34
N ALA A 173 17.79 -15.33 11.60
CA ALA A 173 18.75 -15.07 12.65
C ALA A 173 19.52 -13.76 12.46
N ALA A 174 19.92 -13.43 11.23
CA ALA A 174 20.58 -12.17 10.90
C ALA A 174 19.65 -10.97 11.16
N LEU A 175 18.36 -11.07 10.83
CA LEU A 175 17.38 -10.02 11.11
C LEU A 175 17.14 -9.85 12.60
N GLN A 176 17.02 -10.95 13.35
CA GLN A 176 16.85 -10.90 14.81
C GLN A 176 18.06 -10.24 15.49
N GLN A 177 19.26 -10.55 15.03
CA GLN A 177 20.47 -9.91 15.53
C GLN A 177 20.52 -8.40 15.23
N ALA A 178 20.10 -7.98 14.02
CA ALA A 178 20.18 -6.59 13.59
C ALA A 178 19.05 -5.71 14.11
N TYR A 179 17.83 -6.26 14.22
CA TYR A 179 16.59 -5.50 14.51
C TYR A 179 15.84 -5.97 15.77
N GLY A 180 16.34 -6.96 16.48
CA GLY A 180 15.69 -7.53 17.66
C GLY A 180 14.51 -8.46 17.34
N ARG A 181 14.04 -8.48 16.10
CA ARG A 181 12.96 -9.35 15.60
C ARG A 181 13.09 -9.60 14.10
N ALA A 182 12.38 -10.59 13.60
CA ALA A 182 12.22 -10.84 12.18
C ALA A 182 10.73 -10.85 11.83
N SER A 183 10.18 -9.74 11.33
CA SER A 183 8.81 -9.69 10.84
C SER A 183 8.76 -9.98 9.34
N GLN A 184 7.56 -10.34 8.86
CA GLN A 184 7.33 -10.56 7.43
C GLN A 184 7.63 -9.29 6.61
N GLU A 185 7.25 -8.11 7.10
CA GLU A 185 7.51 -6.82 6.45
C GLU A 185 9.01 -6.51 6.32
N LEU A 186 9.84 -6.93 7.27
CA LEU A 186 11.30 -6.77 7.14
C LEU A 186 11.89 -7.48 5.91
N LEU A 187 11.17 -8.47 5.37
CA LEU A 187 11.55 -9.25 4.19
C LEU A 187 10.70 -8.93 2.96
N LEU A 188 9.42 -8.66 3.14
CA LEU A 188 8.46 -8.51 2.07
C LEU A 188 8.05 -7.04 1.89
N SER A 189 9.03 -6.23 1.55
CA SER A 189 8.91 -4.81 1.22
C SER A 189 10.05 -4.40 0.29
N GLY A 190 10.07 -3.16 -0.20
CA GLY A 190 11.21 -2.64 -0.95
C GLY A 190 12.50 -2.78 -0.15
N HIS A 191 12.52 -2.26 1.07
CA HIS A 191 13.66 -2.44 2.00
C HIS A 191 13.93 -3.92 2.33
N GLY A 192 12.91 -4.78 2.28
CA GLY A 192 13.08 -6.22 2.46
C GLY A 192 13.89 -6.85 1.33
N LEU A 193 13.64 -6.45 0.09
CA LEU A 193 14.44 -6.90 -1.06
C LEU A 193 15.90 -6.45 -0.93
N GLU A 194 16.17 -5.22 -0.47
CA GLU A 194 17.53 -4.73 -0.19
C GLU A 194 18.23 -5.58 0.88
N ARG A 195 17.53 -5.93 1.97
CA ARG A 195 18.05 -6.81 3.03
C ARG A 195 18.39 -8.20 2.53
N ILE A 196 17.49 -8.80 1.74
CA ILE A 196 17.71 -10.11 1.10
C ILE A 196 18.95 -10.05 0.19
N HIS A 197 19.05 -9.01 -0.62
CA HIS A 197 20.18 -8.82 -1.53
C HIS A 197 21.50 -8.60 -0.77
N GLY A 198 21.50 -7.81 0.30
CA GLY A 198 22.65 -7.63 1.17
C GLY A 198 23.09 -8.93 1.84
N PHE A 199 22.12 -9.70 2.36
CA PHE A 199 22.37 -11.00 2.99
C PHE A 199 23.01 -12.01 2.01
N LEU A 200 22.43 -12.18 0.84
CA LEU A 200 22.94 -13.09 -0.19
C LEU A 200 24.30 -12.66 -0.73
N GLY A 201 24.57 -11.35 -0.79
CA GLY A 201 25.84 -10.78 -1.19
C GLY A 201 26.91 -10.73 -0.08
N GLY A 202 26.63 -11.30 1.10
CA GLY A 202 27.58 -11.32 2.24
C GLY A 202 27.78 -9.97 2.95
N ARG A 203 26.92 -8.98 2.67
CA ARG A 203 26.98 -7.62 3.29
C ARG A 203 26.10 -7.48 4.54
N GLY A 204 25.36 -8.55 4.91
CA GLY A 204 24.40 -8.54 6.00
C GLY A 204 23.04 -7.98 5.60
N VAL A 205 22.24 -7.56 6.59
CA VAL A 205 20.83 -7.17 6.42
C VAL A 205 20.56 -5.69 6.72
N LEU A 206 21.60 -4.87 6.92
CA LEU A 206 21.45 -3.44 7.17
C LEU A 206 21.19 -2.68 5.86
N LEU A 207 20.33 -1.66 5.94
CA LEU A 207 20.02 -0.79 4.79
C LEU A 207 21.15 0.21 4.51
N GLY A 208 21.17 0.74 3.28
CA GLY A 208 22.11 1.77 2.86
C GLY A 208 23.52 1.24 2.54
N THR A 209 23.73 -0.07 2.48
CA THR A 209 25.02 -0.72 2.18
C THR A 209 25.12 -1.25 0.74
N GLY A 210 24.10 -1.02 -0.10
CA GLY A 210 24.01 -1.56 -1.46
C GLY A 210 22.96 -0.86 -2.31
N PRO A 211 22.61 -1.47 -3.45
CA PRO A 211 21.60 -0.95 -4.35
C PRO A 211 20.21 -0.97 -3.70
N ASP A 212 19.35 -0.03 -4.12
CA ASP A 212 17.95 0.01 -3.70
C ASP A 212 17.11 -1.08 -4.41
N ALA A 213 15.85 -1.26 -3.97
CA ALA A 213 14.96 -2.28 -4.52
C ALA A 213 14.69 -2.12 -6.02
N ARG A 214 14.68 -0.88 -6.53
CA ARG A 214 14.49 -0.59 -7.95
C ARG A 214 15.71 -1.01 -8.76
N GLU A 215 16.90 -0.67 -8.30
CA GLU A 215 18.16 -1.04 -8.92
C GLU A 215 18.34 -2.57 -8.94
N ILE A 216 18.01 -3.27 -7.83
CA ILE A 216 18.01 -4.73 -7.76
C ILE A 216 17.03 -5.33 -8.79
N SER A 217 15.82 -4.78 -8.89
CA SER A 217 14.82 -5.27 -9.84
C SER A 217 15.26 -5.07 -11.29
N GLN A 218 15.89 -3.94 -11.60
CA GLN A 218 16.43 -3.66 -12.94
C GLN A 218 17.61 -4.57 -13.27
N ALA A 219 18.54 -4.79 -12.33
CA ALA A 219 19.66 -5.70 -12.51
C ALA A 219 19.19 -7.15 -12.74
N ALA A 220 18.15 -7.59 -12.02
CA ALA A 220 17.55 -8.92 -12.24
C ALA A 220 16.91 -9.06 -13.62
N GLN A 221 16.26 -8.01 -14.15
CA GLN A 221 15.74 -8.01 -15.52
C GLN A 221 16.85 -8.12 -16.57
N GLN A 222 18.06 -7.68 -16.25
CA GLN A 222 19.27 -7.80 -17.07
C GLN A 222 19.99 -9.13 -16.87
N GLY A 223 19.51 -10.01 -15.99
CA GLY A 223 20.06 -11.32 -15.71
C GLY A 223 21.22 -11.34 -14.72
N GLU A 224 21.41 -10.26 -13.92
CA GLU A 224 22.45 -10.24 -12.89
C GLU A 224 22.18 -11.34 -11.84
N PRO A 225 23.15 -12.28 -11.61
CA PRO A 225 22.88 -13.50 -10.85
C PRO A 225 22.44 -13.26 -9.39
N LEU A 226 23.06 -12.29 -8.67
CA LEU A 226 22.71 -12.02 -7.29
C LEU A 226 21.34 -11.36 -7.18
N ALA A 227 21.00 -10.45 -8.08
CA ALA A 227 19.71 -9.80 -8.14
C ALA A 227 18.59 -10.79 -8.49
N CYS A 228 18.84 -11.71 -9.44
CA CYS A 228 17.92 -12.81 -9.76
C CYS A 228 17.68 -13.73 -8.55
N ALA A 229 18.75 -14.12 -7.84
CA ALA A 229 18.65 -14.93 -6.63
C ALA A 229 17.87 -14.19 -5.50
N SER A 230 18.06 -12.88 -5.39
CA SER A 230 17.36 -12.05 -4.41
C SER A 230 15.86 -11.98 -4.67
N LEU A 231 15.46 -11.73 -5.91
CA LEU A 231 14.05 -11.76 -6.31
C LEU A 231 13.43 -13.16 -6.17
N ALA A 232 14.19 -14.22 -6.49
CA ALA A 232 13.72 -15.60 -6.33
C ALA A 232 13.45 -15.93 -4.85
N LEU A 233 14.35 -15.53 -3.94
CA LEU A 233 14.14 -15.73 -2.50
C LEU A 233 12.96 -14.88 -1.98
N PHE A 234 12.86 -13.63 -2.39
CA PHE A 234 11.73 -12.76 -2.07
C PHE A 234 10.40 -13.40 -2.52
N ALA A 235 10.33 -13.86 -3.76
CA ALA A 235 9.12 -14.49 -4.31
C ALA A 235 8.76 -15.79 -3.58
N ARG A 236 9.75 -16.63 -3.21
CA ARG A 236 9.52 -17.84 -2.41
C ARG A 236 8.93 -17.52 -1.04
N ILE A 237 9.45 -16.51 -0.36
CA ILE A 237 8.95 -16.07 0.95
C ILE A 237 7.54 -15.50 0.79
N PHE A 238 7.29 -14.67 -0.23
CA PHE A 238 5.97 -14.10 -0.50
C PHE A 238 4.92 -15.18 -0.81
N ALA A 239 5.27 -16.17 -1.62
CA ALA A 239 4.38 -17.29 -1.99
C ALA A 239 4.07 -18.23 -0.80
N ALA A 240 4.90 -18.22 0.23
CA ALA A 240 4.69 -19.02 1.45
C ALA A 240 3.78 -18.32 2.49
N LEU A 241 3.41 -17.03 2.27
CA LEU A 241 2.48 -16.33 3.14
C LEU A 241 1.15 -17.07 3.21
N ARG A 242 0.72 -17.37 4.41
CA ARG A 242 -0.61 -17.93 4.69
C ARG A 242 -1.39 -16.92 5.51
N ILE A 243 -2.59 -16.63 5.05
CA ILE A 243 -3.53 -15.69 5.68
C ILE A 243 -4.68 -16.49 6.27
#